data_b52717f00ef0315cc4338a9a32c88959
#
_entry.id   b52717f00ef0315cc4338a9a32c88959
#
_cell.length_a   1.000
_cell.length_b   1.000
_cell.length_c   1.000
_cell.angle_alpha   90.00
_cell.angle_beta   90.00
_cell.angle_gamma   90.00
#
_symmetry.space_group_name_H-M   'P 1'
#
loop_
_entity.id
_entity.type
_entity.pdbx_description
1 polymer ?
#
loop_
_entity_poly.entity_id
_entity_poly.type
_entity_poly.pdbx_seq_one_letter_code
_entity_poly.pdbx_strand_id
1 'polypeptide(L)'
;GSMIISERDANYIGKDSFDIVPNGVAIPERSANLIRNSDKKIINLAFWGNMSYYPNVKAALYLADLYSDLEKGKYKLHIIGAQPNKKIQALNSRDGIIIHGYVENLNSLLFNMDLAVFPIFDGSGLQNKVLEAFALNIPVITTNIVLDSMPRLKQYAMAANNKEGFRYYIESFDACKDFTEHENGSAVQVLREHYNWDLINTIIGSK
;
A
#
# COMPACT_ATOMS: atom_id res chain seq x y z
N GLY A 1 28.02 6.72 12.24
CA GLY A 1 26.71 7.16 12.73
C GLY A 1 25.73 6.01 12.73
N SER A 2 24.71 6.06 13.55
CA SER A 2 23.63 5.07 13.55
C SER A 2 22.55 5.50 12.55
N MET A 3 21.98 4.55 11.80
CA MET A 3 20.96 4.81 10.78
C MET A 3 19.62 4.24 11.22
N ILE A 4 18.52 4.89 10.81
CA ILE A 4 17.16 4.45 11.07
C ILE A 4 16.30 4.66 9.82
N ILE A 5 15.32 3.78 9.58
CA ILE A 5 14.57 3.73 8.32
C ILE A 5 13.33 4.62 8.30
N SER A 6 12.86 5.14 9.44
CA SER A 6 11.67 5.98 9.46
C SER A 6 11.80 7.19 10.38
N GLU A 7 11.19 8.30 9.97
CA GLU A 7 11.12 9.51 10.81
C GLU A 7 10.35 9.26 12.11
N ARG A 8 9.34 8.41 12.09
CA ARG A 8 8.56 8.03 13.26
C ARG A 8 9.43 7.35 14.32
N ASP A 9 10.24 6.36 13.89
CA ASP A 9 11.10 5.63 14.81
C ASP A 9 12.23 6.52 15.34
N ALA A 10 12.77 7.43 14.49
CA ALA A 10 13.74 8.44 14.91
C ALA A 10 13.16 9.39 15.97
N ASN A 11 11.90 9.83 15.81
CA ASN A 11 11.23 10.68 16.80
C ASN A 11 10.99 9.96 18.14
N TYR A 12 10.74 8.64 18.09
CA TYR A 12 10.53 7.83 19.30
C TYR A 12 11.83 7.62 20.10
N ILE A 13 12.96 7.47 19.41
CA ILE A 13 14.27 7.20 20.04
C ILE A 13 15.02 8.49 20.39
N GLY A 14 14.73 9.61 19.69
CA GLY A 14 15.39 10.92 19.82
C GLY A 14 16.17 11.27 18.55
N LYS A 15 15.76 12.34 17.88
CA LYS A 15 16.24 12.74 16.53
C LYS A 15 17.73 13.02 16.41
N ASP A 16 18.38 13.41 17.48
CA ASP A 16 19.75 13.95 17.42
C ASP A 16 20.84 12.88 17.26
N SER A 17 20.45 11.60 17.23
CA SER A 17 21.39 10.47 17.25
C SER A 17 21.43 9.64 15.96
N PHE A 18 20.51 9.88 14.99
CA PHE A 18 20.35 8.98 13.84
C PHE A 18 20.22 9.74 12.53
N ASP A 19 20.86 9.19 11.50
CA ASP A 19 20.59 9.55 10.11
C ASP A 19 19.37 8.76 9.62
N ILE A 20 18.36 9.47 9.10
CA ILE A 20 17.17 8.82 8.53
C ILE A 20 17.52 8.39 7.10
N VAL A 21 17.57 7.07 6.90
CA VAL A 21 17.81 6.45 5.60
C VAL A 21 16.63 5.55 5.31
N PRO A 22 15.60 6.04 4.58
CA PRO A 22 14.40 5.25 4.29
C PRO A 22 14.74 4.07 3.35
N ASN A 23 13.86 3.09 3.30
CA ASN A 23 13.95 2.07 2.26
C ASN A 23 13.69 2.69 0.88
N GLY A 24 14.39 2.20 -0.14
CA GLY A 24 14.13 2.53 -1.52
C GLY A 24 13.00 1.67 -2.10
N VAL A 25 12.43 2.15 -3.20
CA VAL A 25 11.49 1.41 -4.02
C VAL A 25 11.91 1.48 -5.49
N ALA A 26 11.74 0.40 -6.23
CA ALA A 26 11.91 0.41 -7.68
C ALA A 26 10.67 1.04 -8.34
N ILE A 27 10.89 2.04 -9.18
CA ILE A 27 9.81 2.72 -9.90
C ILE A 27 9.81 2.19 -11.33
N PRO A 28 8.80 1.42 -11.75
CA PRO A 28 8.72 0.89 -13.11
C PRO A 28 8.57 2.02 -14.13
N GLU A 29 9.29 1.93 -15.27
CA GLU A 29 9.21 2.93 -16.34
C GLU A 29 7.79 3.13 -16.89
N ARG A 30 6.95 2.10 -16.83
CA ARG A 30 5.56 2.10 -17.32
C ARG A 30 4.55 2.78 -16.41
N SER A 31 4.90 3.09 -15.16
CA SER A 31 3.95 3.63 -14.19
C SER A 31 3.43 5.02 -14.54
N ALA A 32 4.19 5.81 -15.31
CA ALA A 32 3.82 7.19 -15.68
C ALA A 32 2.71 7.28 -16.75
N ASN A 33 2.37 6.20 -17.47
CA ASN A 33 1.46 6.23 -18.63
C ASN A 33 0.27 5.26 -18.51
N LEU A 34 -0.04 4.75 -17.31
CA LEU A 34 -1.16 3.82 -17.13
C LEU A 34 -2.48 4.60 -17.09
N ILE A 35 -3.11 4.72 -18.25
CA ILE A 35 -4.52 5.10 -18.33
C ILE A 35 -5.32 3.90 -17.80
N ARG A 36 -5.83 4.03 -16.58
CA ARG A 36 -6.77 3.05 -16.02
C ARG A 36 -8.11 3.23 -16.71
N ASN A 37 -8.67 2.12 -17.20
CA ASN A 37 -9.95 2.15 -17.90
C ASN A 37 -11.08 2.55 -16.95
N SER A 38 -11.67 3.74 -17.17
CA SER A 38 -12.72 4.32 -16.33
C SER A 38 -14.05 3.57 -16.41
N ASP A 39 -14.25 2.73 -17.44
CA ASP A 39 -15.53 2.06 -17.69
C ASP A 39 -15.64 0.67 -17.05
N LYS A 40 -14.73 0.33 -16.13
CA LYS A 40 -14.77 -0.94 -15.40
C LYS A 40 -16.00 -1.00 -14.50
N LYS A 41 -16.81 -2.05 -14.70
CA LYS A 41 -17.95 -2.36 -13.82
C LYS A 41 -17.54 -2.89 -12.44
N ILE A 42 -16.34 -3.44 -12.33
CA ILE A 42 -15.82 -4.09 -11.10
C ILE A 42 -14.52 -3.39 -10.69
N ILE A 43 -14.45 -2.96 -9.44
CA ILE A 43 -13.28 -2.34 -8.82
C ILE A 43 -12.46 -3.43 -8.12
N ASN A 44 -11.19 -3.57 -8.50
CA ASN A 44 -10.26 -4.53 -7.92
C ASN A 44 -9.50 -3.88 -6.76
N LEU A 45 -9.84 -4.29 -5.54
CA LEU A 45 -9.16 -3.90 -4.30
C LEU A 45 -7.98 -4.85 -4.07
N ALA A 46 -6.81 -4.35 -3.71
CA ALA A 46 -5.64 -5.18 -3.46
C ALA A 46 -5.04 -4.94 -2.08
N PHE A 47 -4.65 -6.05 -1.44
CA PHE A 47 -3.78 -6.09 -0.28
C PHE A 47 -2.67 -7.12 -0.52
N TRP A 48 -1.41 -6.76 -0.25
CA TRP A 48 -0.31 -7.71 -0.42
C TRP A 48 0.71 -7.67 0.72
N GLY A 49 1.45 -8.77 0.84
CA GLY A 49 2.50 -8.94 1.82
C GLY A 49 2.68 -10.42 2.21
N ASN A 50 3.73 -10.73 2.94
CA ASN A 50 3.94 -12.09 3.43
C ASN A 50 2.83 -12.49 4.42
N MET A 51 2.07 -13.54 4.09
CA MET A 51 0.93 -14.02 4.89
C MET A 51 1.33 -14.95 6.04
N SER A 52 2.64 -15.15 6.29
CA SER A 52 3.14 -15.71 7.55
C SER A 52 3.36 -14.64 8.63
N TYR A 53 3.44 -13.37 8.25
CA TYR A 53 3.65 -12.25 9.16
C TYR A 53 2.32 -11.80 9.78
N TYR A 54 2.22 -11.90 11.11
CA TYR A 54 0.96 -11.71 11.85
C TYR A 54 0.22 -10.39 11.53
N PRO A 55 0.87 -9.21 11.45
CA PRO A 55 0.18 -7.97 11.08
C PRO A 55 -0.48 -8.03 9.69
N ASN A 56 0.14 -8.71 8.71
CA ASN A 56 -0.47 -8.89 7.39
C ASN A 56 -1.68 -9.82 7.44
N VAL A 57 -1.61 -10.90 8.21
CA VAL A 57 -2.76 -11.80 8.43
C VAL A 57 -3.91 -11.04 9.07
N LYS A 58 -3.64 -10.24 10.11
CA LYS A 58 -4.65 -9.41 10.79
C LYS A 58 -5.31 -8.42 9.82
N ALA A 59 -4.51 -7.74 9.01
CA ALA A 59 -5.00 -6.80 8.01
C ALA A 59 -5.85 -7.49 6.91
N ALA A 60 -5.43 -8.65 6.42
CA ALA A 60 -6.17 -9.42 5.43
C ALA A 60 -7.53 -9.91 5.96
N LEU A 61 -7.57 -10.40 7.21
CA LEU A 61 -8.83 -10.80 7.87
C LEU A 61 -9.75 -9.61 8.11
N TYR A 62 -9.21 -8.47 8.52
CA TYR A 62 -9.96 -7.23 8.65
C TYR A 62 -10.57 -6.79 7.33
N LEU A 63 -9.81 -6.85 6.23
CA LEU A 63 -10.33 -6.53 4.90
C LEU A 63 -11.42 -7.49 4.44
N ALA A 64 -11.29 -8.79 4.73
CA ALA A 64 -12.32 -9.76 4.40
C ALA A 64 -13.63 -9.54 5.19
N ASP A 65 -13.55 -9.03 6.41
CA ASP A 65 -14.70 -8.63 7.21
C ASP A 65 -15.33 -7.34 6.65
N LEU A 66 -14.53 -6.32 6.38
CA LEU A 66 -14.97 -5.09 5.74
C LEU A 66 -15.63 -5.35 4.38
N TYR A 67 -15.02 -6.22 3.56
CA TYR A 67 -15.53 -6.59 2.24
C TYR A 67 -16.94 -7.16 2.29
N SER A 68 -17.29 -7.85 3.38
CA SER A 68 -18.64 -8.40 3.56
C SER A 68 -19.74 -7.33 3.67
N ASP A 69 -19.37 -6.10 3.99
CA ASP A 69 -20.28 -4.96 4.13
C ASP A 69 -20.38 -4.13 2.81
N LEU A 70 -19.53 -4.42 1.82
CA LEU A 70 -19.55 -3.72 0.54
C LEU A 70 -20.62 -4.26 -0.41
N GLU A 71 -21.01 -3.45 -1.39
CA GLU A 71 -21.96 -3.83 -2.44
C GLU A 71 -21.46 -5.03 -3.23
N LYS A 72 -22.27 -6.11 -3.22
CA LYS A 72 -21.93 -7.35 -3.92
C LYS A 72 -21.86 -7.14 -5.44
N GLY A 73 -20.81 -7.72 -6.05
CA GLY A 73 -20.62 -7.65 -7.50
C GLY A 73 -19.96 -6.36 -7.99
N LYS A 74 -19.87 -5.31 -7.16
CA LYS A 74 -19.17 -4.07 -7.52
C LYS A 74 -17.65 -4.15 -7.28
N TYR A 75 -17.22 -4.96 -6.33
CA TYR A 75 -15.81 -5.06 -5.91
C TYR A 75 -15.30 -6.49 -6.02
N LYS A 76 -14.00 -6.64 -6.20
CA LYS A 76 -13.24 -7.87 -5.94
C LYS A 76 -12.08 -7.56 -4.99
N LEU A 77 -11.88 -8.41 -3.98
CA LEU A 77 -10.78 -8.28 -3.04
C LEU A 77 -9.68 -9.30 -3.36
N HIS A 78 -8.51 -8.81 -3.76
CA HIS A 78 -7.33 -9.59 -4.04
C HIS A 78 -6.39 -9.56 -2.83
N ILE A 79 -6.18 -10.72 -2.18
CA ILE A 79 -5.20 -10.90 -1.11
C ILE A 79 -4.01 -11.67 -1.70
N ILE A 80 -2.83 -11.02 -1.73
CA ILE A 80 -1.68 -11.48 -2.50
C ILE A 80 -0.50 -11.66 -1.56
N GLY A 81 0.13 -12.83 -1.59
CA GLY A 81 1.36 -13.04 -0.82
C GLY A 81 1.61 -14.50 -0.45
N ALA A 82 2.88 -14.79 -0.23
CA ALA A 82 3.34 -16.14 0.09
C ALA A 82 2.80 -16.64 1.44
N GLN A 83 2.73 -17.95 1.58
CA GLN A 83 2.46 -18.68 2.82
C GLN A 83 1.11 -18.30 3.50
N PRO A 84 -0.03 -18.26 2.76
CA PRO A 84 -1.32 -18.02 3.38
C PRO A 84 -1.66 -19.15 4.34
N ASN A 85 -1.94 -18.84 5.60
CA ASN A 85 -2.38 -19.81 6.57
C ASN A 85 -3.82 -20.30 6.28
N LYS A 86 -4.28 -21.34 6.99
CA LYS A 86 -5.61 -21.94 6.76
C LYS A 86 -6.76 -20.93 6.86
N LYS A 87 -6.66 -19.91 7.73
CA LYS A 87 -7.70 -18.87 7.87
C LYS A 87 -7.77 -17.97 6.63
N ILE A 88 -6.62 -17.59 6.09
CA ILE A 88 -6.55 -16.80 4.84
C ILE A 88 -7.00 -17.64 3.64
N GLN A 89 -6.54 -18.89 3.54
CA GLN A 89 -6.95 -19.80 2.46
C GLN A 89 -8.47 -20.02 2.43
N ALA A 90 -9.11 -20.14 3.61
CA ALA A 90 -10.56 -20.30 3.72
C ALA A 90 -11.35 -19.10 3.19
N LEU A 91 -10.78 -17.92 3.10
CA LEU A 91 -11.43 -16.74 2.53
C LEU A 91 -11.73 -16.90 1.03
N ASN A 92 -10.98 -17.74 0.32
CA ASN A 92 -11.19 -18.00 -1.11
C ASN A 92 -12.56 -18.67 -1.42
N SER A 93 -13.24 -19.21 -0.40
CA SER A 93 -14.62 -19.72 -0.54
C SER A 93 -15.68 -18.61 -0.53
N ARG A 94 -15.32 -17.38 -0.17
CA ARG A 94 -16.24 -16.24 -0.17
C ARG A 94 -16.27 -15.61 -1.55
N ASP A 95 -17.47 -15.36 -2.06
CA ASP A 95 -17.64 -14.72 -3.38
C ASP A 95 -16.96 -13.36 -3.44
N GLY A 96 -16.22 -13.12 -4.52
CA GLY A 96 -15.49 -11.88 -4.79
C GLY A 96 -14.16 -11.73 -4.03
N ILE A 97 -13.75 -12.68 -3.16
CA ILE A 97 -12.43 -12.70 -2.52
C ILE A 97 -11.52 -13.70 -3.25
N ILE A 98 -10.33 -13.26 -3.64
CA ILE A 98 -9.36 -14.04 -4.40
C ILE A 98 -8.03 -14.09 -3.63
N ILE A 99 -7.60 -15.30 -3.27
CA ILE A 99 -6.31 -15.54 -2.60
C ILE A 99 -5.30 -16.02 -3.63
N HIS A 100 -4.27 -15.21 -3.91
CA HIS A 100 -3.28 -15.49 -4.95
C HIS A 100 -2.08 -16.33 -4.48
N GLY A 101 -1.82 -16.41 -3.18
CA GLY A 101 -0.59 -17.04 -2.70
C GLY A 101 0.67 -16.30 -3.17
N TYR A 102 1.75 -17.06 -3.44
CA TYR A 102 2.98 -16.50 -4.03
C TYR A 102 2.75 -16.16 -5.51
N VAL A 103 3.20 -14.97 -5.90
CA VAL A 103 3.13 -14.47 -7.29
C VAL A 103 4.54 -14.07 -7.72
N GLU A 104 5.06 -14.72 -8.77
CA GLU A 104 6.41 -14.48 -9.28
C GLU A 104 6.57 -13.05 -9.82
N ASN A 105 5.61 -12.59 -10.62
CA ASN A 105 5.61 -11.22 -11.15
C ASN A 105 4.47 -10.41 -10.51
N LEU A 106 4.73 -9.93 -9.29
CA LEU A 106 3.77 -9.15 -8.51
C LEU A 106 3.31 -7.88 -9.25
N ASN A 107 4.24 -7.15 -9.87
CA ASN A 107 3.93 -5.91 -10.58
C ASN A 107 2.90 -6.12 -11.70
N SER A 108 3.04 -7.20 -12.49
CA SER A 108 2.09 -7.53 -13.56
C SER A 108 0.68 -7.77 -13.02
N LEU A 109 0.53 -8.36 -11.85
CA LEU A 109 -0.76 -8.52 -11.20
C LEU A 109 -1.28 -7.20 -10.68
N LEU A 110 -0.44 -6.42 -9.99
CA LEU A 110 -0.80 -5.15 -9.37
C LEU A 110 -1.21 -4.08 -10.40
N PHE A 111 -0.70 -4.13 -11.62
CA PHE A 111 -1.15 -3.24 -12.71
C PHE A 111 -2.66 -3.35 -13.03
N ASN A 112 -3.29 -4.46 -12.69
CA ASN A 112 -4.73 -4.66 -12.88
C ASN A 112 -5.57 -4.26 -11.66
N MET A 113 -4.95 -3.79 -10.59
CA MET A 113 -5.62 -3.37 -9.37
C MET A 113 -6.01 -1.90 -9.46
N ASP A 114 -7.16 -1.55 -8.93
CA ASP A 114 -7.69 -0.19 -9.00
C ASP A 114 -7.42 0.59 -7.71
N LEU A 115 -7.35 -0.10 -6.57
CA LEU A 115 -7.18 0.52 -5.26
C LEU A 115 -6.39 -0.40 -4.33
N ALA A 116 -5.32 0.12 -3.72
CA ALA A 116 -4.56 -0.56 -2.68
C ALA A 116 -5.10 -0.20 -1.30
N VAL A 117 -5.40 -1.22 -0.48
CA VAL A 117 -6.02 -1.01 0.85
C VAL A 117 -5.19 -1.68 1.92
N PHE A 118 -4.60 -0.88 2.82
CA PHE A 118 -3.68 -1.34 3.86
C PHE A 118 -4.17 -0.98 5.28
N PRO A 119 -5.09 -1.74 5.87
CA PRO A 119 -5.58 -1.51 7.23
C PRO A 119 -4.58 -2.05 8.27
N ILE A 120 -3.43 -1.37 8.37
CA ILE A 120 -2.35 -1.73 9.27
C ILE A 120 -2.43 -0.85 10.51
N PHE A 121 -2.92 -1.41 11.61
CA PHE A 121 -3.12 -0.70 12.86
C PHE A 121 -1.97 -0.90 13.85
N ASP A 122 -1.14 -1.93 13.63
CA ASP A 122 -0.01 -2.29 14.47
C ASP A 122 1.25 -2.44 13.61
N GLY A 123 2.39 -2.10 14.15
CA GLY A 123 3.69 -2.27 13.51
C GLY A 123 4.56 -1.02 13.61
N SER A 124 5.87 -1.23 13.47
CA SER A 124 6.88 -0.19 13.37
C SER A 124 7.50 -0.20 11.97
N GLY A 125 8.20 0.87 11.64
CA GLY A 125 8.95 0.99 10.40
C GLY A 125 8.14 1.37 9.17
N LEU A 126 8.89 1.56 8.10
CA LEU A 126 8.38 1.94 6.79
C LEU A 126 7.68 0.75 6.12
N GLN A 127 6.48 0.96 5.59
CA GLN A 127 5.70 -0.09 4.91
C GLN A 127 6.01 -0.09 3.41
N ASN A 128 6.96 -0.94 2.98
CA ASN A 128 7.40 -1.01 1.58
C ASN A 128 6.26 -1.22 0.59
N LYS A 129 5.25 -2.01 0.95
CA LYS A 129 4.06 -2.24 0.11
C LYS A 129 3.29 -0.95 -0.24
N VAL A 130 3.34 0.05 0.64
CA VAL A 130 2.72 1.36 0.38
C VAL A 130 3.57 2.17 -0.60
N LEU A 131 4.91 2.12 -0.47
CA LEU A 131 5.82 2.70 -1.47
C LEU A 131 5.65 2.02 -2.83
N GLU A 132 5.51 0.69 -2.86
CA GLU A 132 5.26 -0.09 -4.09
C GLU A 132 3.93 0.32 -4.76
N ALA A 133 2.86 0.55 -3.97
CA ALA A 133 1.60 1.03 -4.50
C ALA A 133 1.75 2.39 -5.18
N PHE A 134 2.40 3.35 -4.54
CA PHE A 134 2.68 4.65 -5.12
C PHE A 134 3.58 4.55 -6.35
N ALA A 135 4.62 3.69 -6.34
CA ALA A 135 5.50 3.47 -7.47
C ALA A 135 4.76 2.91 -8.69
N LEU A 136 3.70 2.16 -8.48
CA LEU A 136 2.80 1.62 -9.52
C LEU A 136 1.64 2.56 -9.84
N ASN A 137 1.63 3.76 -9.30
CA ASN A 137 0.54 4.74 -9.45
C ASN A 137 -0.83 4.16 -9.07
N ILE A 138 -0.87 3.33 -7.99
CA ILE A 138 -2.10 2.77 -7.44
C ILE A 138 -2.57 3.67 -6.30
N PRO A 139 -3.81 4.18 -6.32
CA PRO A 139 -4.39 4.91 -5.20
C PRO A 139 -4.34 4.10 -3.91
N VAL A 140 -4.07 4.76 -2.78
CA VAL A 140 -3.83 4.09 -1.50
C VAL A 140 -4.82 4.55 -0.44
N ILE A 141 -5.45 3.58 0.23
CA ILE A 141 -6.12 3.81 1.53
C ILE A 141 -5.28 3.11 2.60
N THR A 142 -4.86 3.84 3.63
CA THR A 142 -4.11 3.25 4.75
C THR A 142 -4.36 3.99 6.05
N THR A 143 -3.76 3.55 7.15
CA THR A 143 -3.91 4.17 8.47
C THR A 143 -2.93 5.34 8.66
N ASN A 144 -3.26 6.26 9.57
CA ASN A 144 -2.34 7.33 9.96
C ASN A 144 -1.02 6.78 10.51
N ILE A 145 -1.05 5.67 11.24
CA ILE A 145 0.17 5.05 11.80
C ILE A 145 1.19 4.67 10.72
N VAL A 146 0.72 4.28 9.53
CA VAL A 146 1.57 4.03 8.37
C VAL A 146 2.07 5.33 7.76
N LEU A 147 1.18 6.30 7.56
CA LEU A 147 1.50 7.59 6.93
C LEU A 147 2.46 8.44 7.77
N ASP A 148 2.41 8.31 9.09
CA ASP A 148 3.33 8.99 9.99
C ASP A 148 4.78 8.46 9.86
N SER A 149 4.98 7.25 9.29
CA SER A 149 6.31 6.74 8.95
C SER A 149 6.86 7.27 7.62
N MET A 150 5.99 7.87 6.79
CA MET A 150 6.31 8.42 5.46
C MET A 150 5.62 9.78 5.24
N PRO A 151 5.92 10.81 6.04
CA PRO A 151 5.17 12.06 6.09
C PRO A 151 5.12 12.82 4.76
N ARG A 152 6.15 12.66 3.89
CA ARG A 152 6.20 13.28 2.56
C ARG A 152 5.15 12.72 1.59
N LEU A 153 4.63 11.51 1.88
CA LEU A 153 3.62 10.83 1.05
C LEU A 153 2.21 10.91 1.65
N LYS A 154 2.06 11.51 2.84
CA LYS A 154 0.80 11.54 3.57
C LYS A 154 -0.34 12.18 2.79
N GLN A 155 -0.07 13.25 2.06
CA GLN A 155 -1.06 13.97 1.26
C GLN A 155 -1.55 13.20 0.03
N TYR A 156 -0.84 12.15 -0.40
CA TYR A 156 -1.17 11.35 -1.59
C TYR A 156 -1.94 10.07 -1.25
N ALA A 157 -2.33 9.87 0.01
CA ALA A 157 -3.09 8.72 0.45
C ALA A 157 -4.36 9.14 1.18
N MET A 158 -5.37 8.30 1.09
CA MET A 158 -6.59 8.41 1.88
C MET A 158 -6.34 7.78 3.26
N ALA A 159 -6.44 8.58 4.33
CA ALA A 159 -6.18 8.14 5.69
C ALA A 159 -7.45 7.64 6.37
N ALA A 160 -7.50 6.35 6.73
CA ALA A 160 -8.61 5.74 7.44
C ALA A 160 -8.12 4.97 8.68
N ASN A 161 -8.75 5.20 9.84
CA ASN A 161 -8.32 4.59 11.10
C ASN A 161 -9.37 3.66 11.71
N ASN A 162 -10.50 3.46 11.03
CA ASN A 162 -11.59 2.57 11.45
C ASN A 162 -12.32 1.99 10.23
N LYS A 163 -13.23 1.04 10.47
CA LYS A 163 -13.94 0.32 9.42
C LYS A 163 -14.80 1.24 8.55
N GLU A 164 -15.45 2.21 9.18
CA GLU A 164 -16.32 3.19 8.53
C GLU A 164 -15.51 4.09 7.58
N GLY A 165 -14.32 4.55 7.99
CA GLY A 165 -13.42 5.35 7.16
C GLY A 165 -12.91 4.59 5.95
N PHE A 166 -12.47 3.34 6.11
CA PHE A 166 -12.07 2.48 4.99
C PHE A 166 -13.24 2.26 4.02
N ARG A 167 -14.42 1.92 4.55
CA ARG A 167 -15.63 1.74 3.76
C ARG A 167 -15.99 3.00 2.97
N TYR A 168 -16.01 4.16 3.62
CA TYR A 168 -16.28 5.44 3.00
C TYR A 168 -15.39 5.69 1.79
N TYR A 169 -14.07 5.55 1.94
CA TYR A 169 -13.15 5.78 0.83
C TYR A 169 -13.26 4.75 -0.29
N ILE A 170 -13.54 3.48 0.01
CA ILE A 170 -13.76 2.46 -1.00
C ILE A 170 -15.05 2.75 -1.79
N GLU A 171 -16.15 3.10 -1.13
CA GLU A 171 -17.44 3.37 -1.76
C GLU A 171 -17.43 4.67 -2.56
N SER A 172 -16.66 5.68 -2.13
CA SER A 172 -16.52 6.98 -2.82
C SER A 172 -15.43 6.98 -3.89
N PHE A 173 -14.71 5.88 -4.09
CA PHE A 173 -13.55 5.81 -4.99
C PHE A 173 -13.88 6.25 -6.43
N ASP A 174 -15.08 5.90 -6.96
CA ASP A 174 -15.49 6.31 -8.31
C ASP A 174 -15.67 7.83 -8.45
N ALA A 175 -16.02 8.51 -7.37
CA ALA A 175 -16.18 9.97 -7.35
C ALA A 175 -14.83 10.72 -7.23
N CYS A 176 -13.77 10.00 -6.87
CA CYS A 176 -12.43 10.57 -6.64
C CYS A 176 -11.48 10.35 -7.82
N LYS A 177 -11.97 10.01 -9.02
CA LYS A 177 -11.11 9.73 -10.20
C LYS A 177 -10.17 10.89 -10.55
N ASP A 178 -10.66 12.12 -10.48
CA ASP A 178 -9.86 13.32 -10.76
C ASP A 178 -8.77 13.56 -9.71
N PHE A 179 -9.00 13.16 -8.46
CA PHE A 179 -8.05 13.26 -7.37
C PHE A 179 -6.84 12.35 -7.58
N THR A 180 -7.07 11.15 -8.14
CA THR A 180 -6.03 10.12 -8.25
C THR A 180 -5.05 10.34 -9.41
N GLU A 181 -5.44 10.96 -10.52
CA GLU A 181 -4.57 11.15 -11.69
C GLU A 181 -3.50 12.22 -11.48
N HIS A 182 -3.86 13.36 -10.89
CA HIS A 182 -2.91 14.46 -10.68
C HIS A 182 -2.02 14.25 -9.45
N GLU A 183 -2.55 13.73 -8.35
CA GLU A 183 -1.80 13.62 -7.11
C GLU A 183 -0.88 12.40 -7.06
N ASN A 184 -1.27 11.28 -7.69
CA ASN A 184 -0.40 10.11 -7.75
C ASN A 184 0.85 10.32 -8.62
N GLY A 185 0.78 11.11 -9.69
CA GLY A 185 1.97 11.53 -10.46
C GLY A 185 2.97 12.29 -9.59
N SER A 186 2.49 13.11 -8.68
CA SER A 186 3.30 13.84 -7.70
C SER A 186 3.87 12.92 -6.62
N ALA A 187 3.16 11.84 -6.22
CA ALA A 187 3.70 10.83 -5.31
C ALA A 187 4.90 10.09 -5.92
N VAL A 188 4.83 9.72 -7.20
CA VAL A 188 5.96 9.11 -7.94
C VAL A 188 7.17 10.05 -7.95
N GLN A 189 6.96 11.36 -8.09
CA GLN A 189 8.05 12.33 -8.01
C GLN A 189 8.70 12.35 -6.62
N VAL A 190 7.92 12.35 -5.56
CA VAL A 190 8.43 12.25 -4.18
C VAL A 190 9.23 10.95 -3.97
N LEU A 191 8.78 9.84 -4.56
CA LEU A 191 9.52 8.58 -4.50
C LEU A 191 10.88 8.69 -5.18
N ARG A 192 10.95 9.30 -6.36
CA ARG A 192 12.22 9.52 -7.08
C ARG A 192 13.19 10.38 -6.30
N GLU A 193 12.71 11.38 -5.59
CA GLU A 193 13.52 12.34 -4.85
C GLU A 193 13.97 11.83 -3.47
N HIS A 194 13.19 10.95 -2.82
CA HIS A 194 13.40 10.61 -1.42
C HIS A 194 13.45 9.11 -1.10
N TYR A 195 12.95 8.24 -1.99
CA TYR A 195 12.82 6.80 -1.77
C TYR A 195 13.39 5.97 -2.93
N ASN A 196 14.38 6.51 -3.65
CA ASN A 196 15.06 5.83 -4.74
C ASN A 196 16.29 5.10 -4.22
N TRP A 197 16.50 3.85 -4.64
CA TRP A 197 17.67 3.04 -4.26
C TRP A 197 18.99 3.68 -4.65
N ASP A 198 19.10 4.35 -5.80
CA ASP A 198 20.35 4.98 -6.25
C ASP A 198 20.76 6.12 -5.30
N LEU A 199 19.81 6.95 -4.89
CA LEU A 199 20.02 8.00 -3.90
C LEU A 199 20.45 7.42 -2.54
N ILE A 200 19.74 6.38 -2.09
CA ILE A 200 20.00 5.73 -0.81
C ILE A 200 21.38 5.08 -0.78
N ASN A 201 21.77 4.38 -1.86
CA ASN A 201 23.10 3.79 -1.99
C ASN A 201 24.21 4.85 -1.98
N THR A 202 23.96 6.02 -2.59
CA THR A 202 24.90 7.16 -2.54
C THR A 202 25.09 7.67 -1.11
N ILE A 203 24.01 7.81 -0.33
CA ILE A 203 24.05 8.26 1.07
C ILE A 203 24.80 7.24 1.93
N ILE A 204 24.56 5.94 1.74
CA ILE A 204 25.22 4.87 2.49
C ILE A 204 26.71 4.76 2.11
N GLY A 205 27.02 4.87 0.81
CA GLY A 205 28.40 4.75 0.29
C GLY A 205 29.30 5.95 0.56
N SER A 206 28.73 7.10 0.93
CA SER A 206 29.47 8.33 1.28
C SER A 206 29.88 8.41 2.77
N LYS A 207 29.54 7.41 3.58
CA LYS A 207 29.85 7.29 5.01
C LYS A 207 30.80 6.13 5.31
#